data_089ee0cc059fcca040cdf92cc2495ade
#
_entry.id   089ee0cc059fcca040cdf92cc2495ade
#
_cell.length_a   1.000
_cell.length_b   1.000
_cell.length_c   1.000
_cell.angle_alpha   90.00
_cell.angle_beta   90.00
_cell.angle_gamma   90.00
#
_symmetry.space_group_name_H-M   'P 1'
#
loop_
_entity.id
_entity.type
_entity.pdbx_description
1 polymer ?
#
loop_
_entity_poly.entity_id
_entity_poly.type
_entity_poly.pdbx_seq_one_letter_code
_entity_poly.pdbx_strand_id
1 'polypeptide(L)'
;MEKELDRYIREHSTPEDKVLEELYRQTHLYVVNPNMVSGHIQGKFLEMLSYMIHPSRILEIGTYTGYSAICLARGLKSGGQLHTIEINDELNEMSTHYFALAGVADRVTL
;
A
#
# COMPACT_ATOMS: atom_id res chain seq x y z
N MET A 1 -12.30 -15.93 -0.30
CA MET A 1 -13.55 -15.16 -0.51
C MET A 1 -14.25 -15.73 -1.73
N GLU A 2 -15.57 -15.81 -1.72
CA GLU A 2 -16.34 -16.30 -2.85
C GLU A 2 -16.15 -15.39 -4.06
N LYS A 3 -16.08 -15.97 -5.26
CA LYS A 3 -15.84 -15.22 -6.50
C LYS A 3 -16.92 -14.17 -6.77
N GLU A 4 -18.17 -14.50 -6.49
CA GLU A 4 -19.31 -13.59 -6.71
C GLU A 4 -19.25 -12.41 -5.75
N LEU A 5 -18.93 -12.64 -4.48
CA LEU A 5 -18.78 -11.60 -3.48
C LEU A 5 -17.58 -10.69 -3.81
N ASP A 6 -16.47 -11.28 -4.19
CA ASP A 6 -15.28 -10.53 -4.57
C ASP A 6 -15.58 -9.62 -5.77
N ARG A 7 -16.27 -10.13 -6.78
CA ARG A 7 -16.65 -9.33 -7.94
C ARG A 7 -17.58 -8.18 -7.55
N TYR A 8 -18.56 -8.45 -6.69
CA TYR A 8 -19.48 -7.41 -6.21
C TYR A 8 -18.72 -6.28 -5.52
N ILE A 9 -17.81 -6.65 -4.61
CA ILE A 9 -17.01 -5.66 -3.88
C ILE A 9 -16.19 -4.81 -4.84
N ARG A 10 -15.54 -5.43 -5.82
CA ARG A 10 -14.71 -4.73 -6.80
C ARG A 10 -15.53 -3.76 -7.67
N GLU A 11 -16.71 -4.20 -8.10
CA GLU A 11 -17.59 -3.38 -8.93
C GLU A 11 -18.20 -2.20 -8.17
N HIS A 12 -18.30 -2.30 -6.84
CA HIS A 12 -18.92 -1.28 -6.00
C HIS A 12 -17.89 -0.49 -5.17
N SER A 13 -16.61 -0.66 -5.45
CA SER A 13 -15.54 0.07 -4.78
C SER A 13 -14.87 1.02 -5.76
N THR A 14 -14.19 2.05 -5.23
CA THR A 14 -13.36 2.93 -6.04
C THR A 14 -12.32 2.11 -6.79
N PRO A 15 -12.11 2.33 -8.08
CA PRO A 15 -11.10 1.60 -8.84
C PRO A 15 -9.70 1.79 -8.28
N GLU A 16 -8.86 0.76 -8.46
CA GLU A 16 -7.45 0.83 -8.11
C GLU A 16 -6.75 1.86 -8.98
N ASP A 17 -5.92 2.72 -8.38
CA ASP A 17 -5.16 3.67 -9.18
C ASP A 17 -4.01 2.98 -9.92
N LYS A 18 -3.49 3.65 -10.93
CA LYS A 18 -2.50 3.06 -11.82
C LYS A 18 -1.18 2.72 -11.14
N VAL A 19 -0.75 3.52 -10.18
CA VAL A 19 0.51 3.27 -9.46
C VAL A 19 0.40 1.99 -8.64
N LEU A 20 -0.69 1.82 -7.90
CA LEU A 20 -0.91 0.62 -7.10
C LEU A 20 -1.14 -0.61 -7.97
N GLU A 21 -1.85 -0.46 -9.08
CA GLU A 21 -2.05 -1.54 -10.04
C GLU A 21 -0.72 -2.03 -10.60
N GLU A 22 0.15 -1.11 -10.98
CA GLU A 22 1.47 -1.45 -11.49
C GLU A 22 2.33 -2.10 -10.41
N LEU A 23 2.31 -1.57 -9.18
CA LEU A 23 3.05 -2.16 -8.06
C LEU A 23 2.60 -3.60 -7.80
N TYR A 24 1.30 -3.85 -7.80
CA TYR A 24 0.75 -5.18 -7.61
C TYR A 24 1.23 -6.13 -8.70
N ARG A 25 1.16 -5.68 -9.94
CA ARG A 25 1.60 -6.45 -11.11
C ARG A 25 3.09 -6.77 -11.05
N GLN A 26 3.93 -5.76 -10.75
CA GLN A 26 5.37 -5.94 -10.67
C GLN A 26 5.76 -6.88 -9.53
N THR A 27 5.05 -6.79 -8.41
CA THR A 27 5.26 -7.70 -7.28
C THR A 27 5.02 -9.15 -7.70
N HIS A 28 3.95 -9.42 -8.44
CA HIS A 28 3.65 -10.77 -8.90
C HIS A 28 4.62 -11.28 -9.96
N LEU A 29 5.23 -10.38 -10.74
CA LEU A 29 6.16 -10.76 -11.80
C LEU A 29 7.58 -11.05 -11.27
N TYR A 30 8.04 -10.29 -10.27
CA TYR A 30 9.45 -10.27 -9.92
C TYR A 30 9.78 -10.63 -8.48
N VAL A 31 8.81 -10.77 -7.61
CA VAL A 31 9.05 -11.02 -6.18
C VAL A 31 8.65 -12.45 -5.82
N VAL A 32 9.49 -13.09 -4.99
CA VAL A 32 9.17 -14.40 -4.42
C VAL A 32 8.06 -14.22 -3.39
N ASN A 33 7.10 -15.14 -3.36
CA ASN A 33 5.94 -15.08 -2.46
C ASN A 33 5.06 -13.84 -2.68
N PRO A 34 4.59 -13.56 -3.91
CA PRO A 34 3.82 -12.36 -4.19
C PRO A 34 2.49 -12.29 -3.45
N ASN A 35 2.02 -13.40 -2.89
CA ASN A 35 0.78 -13.46 -2.11
C ASN A 35 0.81 -12.60 -0.84
N MET A 36 1.99 -12.15 -0.42
CA MET A 36 2.15 -11.28 0.75
C MET A 36 1.77 -9.83 0.46
N VAL A 37 1.62 -9.44 -0.82
CA VAL A 37 1.22 -8.08 -1.15
C VAL A 37 -0.25 -7.86 -0.81
N SER A 38 -0.56 -6.70 -0.25
CA SER A 38 -1.95 -6.28 -0.06
C SER A 38 -2.59 -6.05 -1.42
N GLY A 39 -3.83 -6.45 -1.58
CA GLY A 39 -4.55 -6.24 -2.82
C GLY A 39 -5.36 -4.96 -2.80
N HIS A 40 -6.09 -4.74 -3.91
CA HIS A 40 -6.90 -3.54 -4.08
C HIS A 40 -7.91 -3.34 -2.94
N ILE A 41 -8.67 -4.37 -2.60
CA ILE A 41 -9.74 -4.26 -1.59
C ILE A 41 -9.16 -4.02 -0.20
N GLN A 42 -8.14 -4.79 0.19
CA GLN A 42 -7.46 -4.58 1.47
C GLN A 42 -6.83 -3.19 1.53
N GLY A 43 -6.18 -2.77 0.45
CA GLY A 43 -5.56 -1.46 0.36
C GLY A 43 -6.57 -0.32 0.50
N LYS A 44 -7.72 -0.44 -0.16
CA LYS A 44 -8.79 0.57 -0.04
C LYS A 44 -9.36 0.63 1.37
N PHE A 45 -9.48 -0.51 2.02
CA PHE A 45 -9.92 -0.56 3.42
C PHE A 45 -8.93 0.15 4.35
N LEU A 46 -7.63 -0.12 4.17
CA LEU A 46 -6.59 0.55 4.96
C LEU A 46 -6.56 2.05 4.69
N GLU A 47 -6.69 2.45 3.44
CA GLU A 47 -6.74 3.86 3.05
C GLU A 47 -7.93 4.56 3.71
N MET A 48 -9.11 3.94 3.67
CA MET A 48 -10.31 4.46 4.30
C MET A 48 -10.12 4.64 5.82
N LEU A 49 -9.57 3.63 6.50
CA LEU A 49 -9.29 3.73 7.93
C LEU A 49 -8.32 4.88 8.23
N SER A 50 -7.29 5.04 7.41
CA SER A 50 -6.32 6.11 7.58
C SER A 50 -6.98 7.48 7.42
N TYR A 51 -7.84 7.65 6.42
CA TYR A 51 -8.58 8.90 6.25
C TYR A 51 -9.52 9.19 7.42
N MET A 52 -10.17 8.14 7.95
CA MET A 52 -11.09 8.31 9.09
C MET A 52 -10.36 8.71 10.36
N ILE A 53 -9.23 8.10 10.64
CA ILE A 53 -8.41 8.37 11.82
C ILE A 53 -7.63 9.67 11.66
N HIS A 54 -7.16 9.94 10.44
CA HIS A 54 -6.34 11.09 10.07
C HIS A 54 -5.14 11.25 11.01
N PRO A 55 -4.25 10.24 11.08
CA PRO A 55 -3.18 10.21 12.08
C PRO A 55 -2.01 11.11 11.70
N SER A 56 -1.23 11.51 12.71
CA SER A 56 0.04 12.18 12.48
C SER A 56 1.23 11.20 12.46
N ARG A 57 1.04 10.00 12.98
CA ARG A 57 2.08 8.96 13.02
C ARG A 57 1.47 7.60 12.74
N ILE A 58 2.15 6.83 11.88
CA ILE A 58 1.79 5.45 11.61
C ILE A 58 3.05 4.60 11.73
N LEU A 59 2.94 3.45 12.35
CA LEU A 59 3.98 2.43 12.36
C LEU A 59 3.45 1.20 11.64
N GLU A 60 4.19 0.76 10.63
CA GLU A 60 3.90 -0.48 9.91
C GLU A 60 5.05 -1.45 10.09
N ILE A 61 4.74 -2.68 10.43
CA ILE A 61 5.73 -3.76 10.50
C ILE A 61 5.46 -4.70 9.33
N GLY A 62 6.44 -4.79 8.42
CA GLY A 62 6.31 -5.54 7.19
C GLY A 62 5.94 -4.65 6.01
N THR A 63 6.91 -3.94 5.46
CA THR A 63 6.72 -3.07 4.30
C THR A 63 6.39 -3.86 3.05
N TYR A 64 7.06 -4.98 2.90
CA TYR A 64 7.07 -5.79 1.70
C TYR A 64 7.41 -4.92 0.47
N THR A 65 6.53 -4.80 -0.52
CA THR A 65 6.80 -3.95 -1.69
C THR A 65 6.19 -2.55 -1.58
N GLY A 66 5.50 -2.26 -0.47
CA GLY A 66 5.05 -0.91 -0.15
C GLY A 66 3.59 -0.61 -0.42
N TYR A 67 2.81 -1.57 -0.86
CA TYR A 67 1.40 -1.34 -1.23
C TYR A 67 0.58 -0.78 -0.06
N SER A 68 0.60 -1.45 1.08
CA SER A 68 -0.15 -1.01 2.26
C SER A 68 0.38 0.31 2.82
N ALA A 69 1.71 0.51 2.79
CA ALA A 69 2.32 1.75 3.24
C ALA A 69 1.82 2.95 2.43
N ILE A 70 1.70 2.80 1.12
CA ILE A 70 1.15 3.85 0.25
C ILE A 70 -0.29 4.17 0.65
N CYS A 71 -1.11 3.15 0.80
CA CYS A 71 -2.51 3.32 1.18
C CYS A 71 -2.67 4.03 2.52
N LEU A 72 -1.90 3.61 3.52
CA LEU A 72 -1.94 4.20 4.86
C LEU A 72 -1.41 5.64 4.87
N ALA A 73 -0.36 5.93 4.11
CA ALA A 73 0.24 7.25 4.07
C ALA A 73 -0.70 8.32 3.52
N ARG A 74 -1.64 7.94 2.67
CA ARG A 74 -2.58 8.88 2.04
C ARG A 74 -3.49 9.58 3.04
N GLY A 75 -3.79 8.94 4.18
CA GLY A 75 -4.64 9.52 5.21
C GLY A 75 -3.92 10.33 6.27
N LEU A 76 -2.60 10.43 6.21
CA LEU A 76 -1.81 11.19 7.20
C LEU A 76 -2.20 12.66 7.23
N LYS A 77 -2.12 13.25 8.42
CA LYS A 77 -2.20 14.72 8.58
C LYS A 77 -1.04 15.38 7.85
N SER A 78 -1.21 16.64 7.50
CA SER A 78 -0.12 17.45 6.96
C SER A 78 1.09 17.42 7.91
N GLY A 79 2.27 17.10 7.37
CA GLY A 79 3.47 16.93 8.17
C GLY A 79 3.57 15.60 8.92
N GLY A 80 2.58 14.72 8.77
CA GLY A 80 2.61 13.41 9.38
C GLY A 80 3.61 12.47 8.75
N GLN A 81 3.99 11.42 9.47
CA GLN A 81 4.99 10.45 9.01
C GLN A 81 4.51 9.02 9.25
N LEU A 82 4.77 8.17 8.27
CA LEU A 82 4.64 6.72 8.39
C LEU A 82 6.04 6.12 8.47
N HIS A 83 6.28 5.33 9.50
CA HIS A 83 7.50 4.54 9.62
C HIS A 83 7.17 3.10 9.32
N THR A 84 7.87 2.50 8.36
CA THR A 84 7.64 1.11 7.97
C THR A 84 8.94 0.32 8.08
N ILE A 85 8.83 -0.91 8.55
CA ILE A 85 9.98 -1.75 8.85
C ILE A 85 9.93 -2.98 7.96
N GLU A 86 11.04 -3.25 7.27
CA GLU A 86 11.19 -4.44 6.43
C GLU A 86 12.52 -5.11 6.74
N ILE A 87 12.45 -6.40 7.05
CA ILE A 87 13.64 -7.21 7.33
C ILE A 87 14.43 -7.56 6.05
N ASN A 88 13.74 -7.63 4.91
CA ASN A 88 14.36 -8.00 3.63
C ASN A 88 14.70 -6.75 2.83
N ASP A 89 15.96 -6.33 2.88
CA ASP A 89 16.41 -5.12 2.20
C ASP A 89 16.44 -5.23 0.67
N GLU A 90 16.31 -6.42 0.12
CA GLU A 90 16.20 -6.61 -1.33
C GLU A 90 14.96 -5.94 -1.92
N LEU A 91 13.94 -5.71 -1.10
CA LEU A 91 12.69 -5.09 -1.53
C LEU A 91 12.72 -3.56 -1.44
N ASN A 92 13.75 -2.99 -0.83
CA ASN A 92 13.79 -1.55 -0.54
C ASN A 92 13.80 -0.69 -1.81
N GLU A 93 14.49 -1.14 -2.85
CA GLU A 93 14.56 -0.39 -4.11
C GLU A 93 13.17 -0.30 -4.74
N MET A 94 12.45 -1.40 -4.81
CA MET A 94 11.10 -1.41 -5.37
C MET A 94 10.14 -0.54 -4.55
N SER A 95 10.11 -0.71 -3.25
CA SER A 95 9.20 0.06 -2.40
C SER A 95 9.50 1.56 -2.48
N THR A 96 10.76 1.95 -2.42
CA THR A 96 11.18 3.36 -2.54
C THR A 96 10.76 3.96 -3.88
N HIS A 97 10.93 3.20 -4.95
CA HIS A 97 10.51 3.63 -6.29
C HIS A 97 9.00 3.94 -6.33
N TYR A 98 8.19 3.05 -5.78
CA TYR A 98 6.73 3.24 -5.80
C TYR A 98 6.25 4.28 -4.80
N PHE A 99 6.96 4.50 -3.69
CA PHE A 99 6.67 5.64 -2.80
C PHE A 99 6.81 6.95 -3.56
N ALA A 100 7.85 7.07 -4.37
CA ALA A 100 8.08 8.27 -5.18
C ALA A 100 6.98 8.44 -6.25
N LEU A 101 6.64 7.38 -6.97
CA LEU A 101 5.59 7.42 -7.98
C LEU A 101 4.22 7.75 -7.39
N ALA A 102 3.93 7.26 -6.20
CA ALA A 102 2.67 7.53 -5.52
C ALA A 102 2.62 8.91 -4.86
N GLY A 103 3.73 9.63 -4.84
CA GLY A 103 3.80 10.96 -4.27
C GLY A 103 3.83 10.98 -2.74
N VAL A 104 4.25 9.88 -2.10
CA VAL A 104 4.29 9.78 -0.63
C VAL A 104 5.70 9.64 -0.07
N ALA A 105 6.73 9.75 -0.90
CA ALA A 105 8.11 9.54 -0.48
C ALA A 105 8.53 10.46 0.69
N ASP A 106 8.01 11.66 0.74
CA ASP A 106 8.30 12.63 1.81
C ASP A 106 7.60 12.31 3.13
N ARG A 107 6.65 11.39 3.12
CA ARG A 107 5.84 11.02 4.29
C ARG A 107 6.10 9.60 4.78
N VAL A 108 6.99 8.86 4.12
CA VAL A 108 7.30 7.48 4.46
C VAL A 108 8.79 7.36 4.78
N THR A 109 9.11 6.78 5.93
CA THR A 109 10.47 6.44 6.34
C THR A 109 10.57 4.92 6.45
N LEU A 110 11.47 4.37 5.65
CA LEU A 110 11.72 2.92 5.62
C LEU A 110 12.84 2.54 6.60
#